data_207f08fe10a2eb70b107abcc39b8d16c
#
_entry.id   207f08fe10a2eb70b107abcc39b8d16c
#
_cell.length_a   1.000
_cell.length_b   1.000
_cell.length_c   1.000
_cell.angle_alpha   90.00
_cell.angle_beta   90.00
_cell.angle_gamma   90.00
#
_symmetry.space_group_name_H-M   'P 1'
#
loop_
_entity.id
_entity.type
_entity.pdbx_description
1 polymer ?
#
loop_
_entity_poly.entity_id
_entity_poly.type
_entity_poly.pdbx_seq_one_letter_code
_entity_poly.pdbx_strand_id
1 'polypeptide(L)'
;MKVLIYARVSTVIQDYDRQIDELKDYAERMNYQVVKTFSEKVSGAKKVADRNALSELLDYVRNNKVDKVLIYECSRLSRRIVDFLQVIEELNEQKVSLYIHQNGLETLLEDGSINPIASLVLGIIAQFNSMERSLIRSRMKSGYNHFR
;
A
#
# COMPACT_ATOMS: atom_id res chain seq x y z
N MET A 1 -7.90 -16.24 10.12
CA MET A 1 -7.22 -14.95 10.21
C MET A 1 -8.19 -13.80 10.08
N LYS A 2 -7.97 -12.76 10.86
CA LYS A 2 -8.73 -11.52 10.79
C LYS A 2 -7.99 -10.54 9.89
N VAL A 3 -8.68 -10.03 8.86
CA VAL A 3 -8.06 -9.14 7.89
C VAL A 3 -8.86 -7.85 7.75
N LEU A 4 -8.16 -6.79 7.36
CA LEU A 4 -8.74 -5.52 6.98
C LEU A 4 -8.55 -5.32 5.47
N ILE A 5 -9.46 -4.59 4.85
CA ILE A 5 -9.30 -4.16 3.46
C ILE A 5 -9.13 -2.66 3.45
N TYR A 6 -8.15 -2.17 2.70
CA TYR A 6 -7.98 -0.75 2.43
C TYR A 6 -8.05 -0.50 0.94
N ALA A 7 -8.88 0.45 0.54
CA ALA A 7 -9.03 0.85 -0.84
C ALA A 7 -8.98 2.37 -0.96
N ARG A 8 -8.33 2.85 -2.00
CA ARG A 8 -8.25 4.28 -2.30
C ARG A 8 -8.48 4.49 -3.79
N VAL A 9 -9.41 5.38 -4.11
CA VAL A 9 -9.72 5.73 -5.50
C VAL A 9 -9.81 7.26 -5.62
N SER A 10 -9.47 7.78 -6.78
CA SER A 10 -9.52 9.22 -7.05
C SER A 10 -10.90 9.65 -7.53
N THR A 11 -11.45 9.05 -8.61
CA THR A 11 -12.68 9.53 -9.25
C THR A 11 -13.60 8.45 -9.79
N VAL A 12 -13.13 7.22 -10.03
CA VAL A 12 -13.89 6.20 -10.75
C VAL A 12 -14.49 5.17 -9.79
N ILE A 13 -15.81 5.19 -9.63
CA ILE A 13 -16.55 4.29 -8.74
C ILE A 13 -16.38 2.82 -9.16
N GLN A 14 -16.40 2.52 -10.47
CA GLN A 14 -16.25 1.17 -10.98
C GLN A 14 -14.92 0.55 -10.59
N ASP A 15 -13.85 1.33 -10.61
CA ASP A 15 -12.52 0.86 -10.21
C ASP A 15 -12.46 0.55 -8.71
N TYR A 16 -13.13 1.34 -7.90
CA TYR A 16 -13.27 1.09 -6.47
C TYR A 16 -13.99 -0.23 -6.20
N ASP A 17 -15.15 -0.42 -6.83
CA ASP A 17 -15.95 -1.63 -6.65
C ASP A 17 -15.17 -2.87 -7.08
N ARG A 18 -14.45 -2.80 -8.20
CA ARG A 18 -13.60 -3.88 -8.69
C ARG A 18 -12.49 -4.25 -7.70
N GLN A 19 -11.82 -3.27 -7.14
CA GLN A 19 -10.76 -3.50 -6.15
C GLN A 19 -11.30 -4.20 -4.92
N ILE A 20 -12.41 -3.70 -4.38
CA ILE A 20 -13.03 -4.27 -3.18
C ILE A 20 -13.49 -5.70 -3.45
N ASP A 21 -14.14 -5.94 -4.59
CA ASP A 21 -14.65 -7.27 -4.95
C ASP A 21 -13.52 -8.28 -5.10
N GLU A 22 -12.42 -7.92 -5.76
CA GLU A 22 -11.28 -8.81 -5.93
C GLU A 22 -10.62 -9.13 -4.58
N LEU A 23 -10.51 -8.16 -3.68
CA LEU A 23 -9.94 -8.37 -2.37
C LEU A 23 -10.84 -9.22 -1.48
N LYS A 24 -12.16 -9.03 -1.56
CA LYS A 24 -13.12 -9.86 -0.84
C LYS A 24 -13.11 -11.30 -1.33
N ASP A 25 -13.04 -11.49 -2.66
CA ASP A 25 -12.94 -12.82 -3.27
C ASP A 25 -11.67 -13.54 -2.82
N TYR A 26 -10.56 -12.82 -2.78
CA TYR A 26 -9.30 -13.38 -2.27
C TYR A 26 -9.44 -13.82 -0.82
N ALA A 27 -9.99 -12.95 0.03
CA ALA A 27 -10.19 -13.26 1.45
C ALA A 27 -11.08 -14.48 1.63
N GLU A 28 -12.14 -14.60 0.83
CA GLU A 28 -13.04 -15.75 0.87
C GLU A 28 -12.33 -17.04 0.49
N ARG A 29 -11.55 -17.02 -0.59
CA ARG A 29 -10.78 -18.19 -1.04
C ARG A 29 -9.76 -18.64 0.01
N MET A 30 -9.21 -17.71 0.77
CA MET A 30 -8.22 -18.00 1.81
C MET A 30 -8.84 -18.30 3.17
N ASN A 31 -10.18 -18.26 3.27
CA ASN A 31 -10.92 -18.41 4.52
C ASN A 31 -10.54 -17.35 5.57
N TYR A 32 -10.30 -16.13 5.12
CA TYR A 32 -10.04 -15.01 6.00
C TYR A 32 -11.35 -14.32 6.39
N GLN A 33 -11.42 -13.81 7.61
CA GLN A 33 -12.53 -13.00 8.08
C GLN A 33 -12.23 -11.53 7.83
N VAL A 34 -12.99 -10.88 6.95
CA VAL A 34 -12.86 -9.44 6.73
C VAL A 34 -13.60 -8.73 7.87
N VAL A 35 -12.84 -8.16 8.78
CA VAL A 35 -13.39 -7.51 9.98
C VAL A 35 -13.93 -6.13 9.66
N LYS A 36 -13.19 -5.37 8.81
CA LYS A 36 -13.58 -4.03 8.45
C LYS A 36 -12.93 -3.64 7.12
N THR A 37 -13.61 -2.77 6.37
CA THR A 37 -13.11 -2.19 5.12
C THR A 37 -12.97 -0.69 5.31
N PHE A 38 -11.80 -0.16 4.99
CA PHE A 38 -11.49 1.28 5.01
C PHE A 38 -11.35 1.76 3.58
N SER A 39 -12.00 2.85 3.25
CA SER A 39 -11.95 3.38 1.89
C SER A 39 -11.90 4.89 1.89
N GLU A 40 -11.18 5.44 0.90
CA GLU A 40 -11.04 6.87 0.69
C GLU A 40 -11.11 7.22 -0.78
N LYS A 41 -11.69 8.41 -1.05
CA LYS A 41 -11.63 9.04 -2.37
C LYS A 41 -10.73 10.28 -2.24
N VAL A 42 -9.44 10.10 -2.47
CA VAL A 42 -8.47 11.19 -2.31
C VAL A 42 -7.40 11.14 -3.40
N SER A 43 -6.75 12.29 -3.63
CA SER A 43 -5.55 12.35 -4.44
C SER A 43 -4.41 11.58 -3.76
N GLY A 44 -3.63 10.84 -4.53
CA GLY A 44 -2.47 10.10 -4.01
C GLY A 44 -1.33 11.00 -3.52
N ALA A 45 -1.39 12.29 -3.82
CA ALA A 45 -0.40 13.26 -3.35
C ALA A 45 -0.61 13.67 -1.90
N LYS A 46 -1.79 13.38 -1.32
CA LYS A 46 -2.10 13.73 0.07
C LYS A 46 -1.24 12.90 1.03
N LYS A 47 -0.68 13.55 2.04
CA LYS A 47 0.15 12.89 3.05
C LYS A 47 -0.65 11.88 3.87
N VAL A 48 0.02 10.84 4.39
CA VAL A 48 -0.62 9.82 5.22
C VAL A 48 -1.36 10.45 6.40
N ALA A 49 -0.77 11.43 7.07
CA ALA A 49 -1.38 12.11 8.21
C ALA A 49 -2.70 12.83 7.87
N ASP A 50 -2.88 13.19 6.61
CA ASP A 50 -4.08 13.90 6.13
C ASP A 50 -5.14 12.94 5.59
N ARG A 51 -4.87 11.64 5.57
CA ARG A 51 -5.78 10.61 5.08
C ARG A 51 -6.54 9.99 6.25
N ASN A 52 -7.79 10.35 6.40
CA ASN A 52 -8.59 9.89 7.54
C ASN A 52 -8.76 8.37 7.59
N ALA A 53 -9.07 7.72 6.46
CA ALA A 53 -9.31 6.28 6.44
C ALA A 53 -8.03 5.48 6.74
N LEU A 54 -6.88 5.91 6.22
CA LEU A 54 -5.61 5.25 6.52
C LEU A 54 -5.21 5.43 7.98
N SER A 55 -5.40 6.64 8.51
CA SER A 55 -5.15 6.91 9.93
C SER A 55 -6.05 6.06 10.83
N GLU A 56 -7.33 5.94 10.47
CA GLU A 56 -8.28 5.09 11.19
C GLU A 56 -7.87 3.62 11.14
N LEU A 57 -7.38 3.15 10.00
CA LEU A 57 -6.88 1.79 9.84
C LEU A 57 -5.69 1.52 10.76
N LEU A 58 -4.73 2.42 10.79
CA LEU A 58 -3.55 2.30 11.64
C LEU A 58 -3.93 2.32 13.13
N ASP A 59 -4.86 3.19 13.52
CA ASP A 59 -5.38 3.21 14.87
C ASP A 59 -6.10 1.91 15.23
N TYR A 60 -6.88 1.38 14.29
CA TYR A 60 -7.57 0.09 14.50
C TYR A 60 -6.57 -1.04 14.73
N VAL A 61 -5.50 -1.09 13.94
CA VAL A 61 -4.44 -2.10 14.09
C VAL A 61 -3.75 -2.01 15.44
N ARG A 62 -3.54 -0.78 15.96
CA ARG A 62 -2.91 -0.59 17.28
C ARG A 62 -3.78 -1.08 18.43
N ASN A 63 -5.09 -1.00 18.27
CA ASN A 63 -6.06 -1.25 19.36
C ASN A 63 -6.79 -2.58 19.24
N ASN A 64 -6.63 -3.31 18.14
CA ASN A 64 -7.33 -4.56 17.89
C ASN A 64 -6.37 -5.58 17.29
N LYS A 65 -6.67 -6.85 17.50
CA LYS A 65 -5.89 -7.92 16.89
C LYS A 65 -6.29 -8.08 15.43
N VAL A 66 -5.33 -7.86 14.53
CA VAL A 66 -5.48 -8.03 13.08
C VAL A 66 -4.27 -8.80 12.59
N ASP A 67 -4.49 -9.74 11.69
CA ASP A 67 -3.40 -10.56 11.14
C ASP A 67 -2.86 -9.99 9.83
N LYS A 68 -3.71 -9.35 9.05
CA LYS A 68 -3.33 -8.92 7.70
C LYS A 68 -4.16 -7.72 7.23
N VAL A 69 -3.52 -6.88 6.41
CA VAL A 69 -4.20 -5.81 5.67
C VAL A 69 -4.08 -6.12 4.18
N LEU A 70 -5.19 -6.08 3.47
CA LEU A 70 -5.23 -6.35 2.04
C LEU A 70 -5.35 -5.04 1.27
N ILE A 71 -4.47 -4.83 0.30
CA ILE A 71 -4.55 -3.71 -0.64
C ILE A 71 -4.45 -4.22 -2.07
N TYR A 72 -4.95 -3.45 -3.03
CA TYR A 72 -4.92 -3.85 -4.44
C TYR A 72 -3.53 -3.66 -5.04
N GLU A 73 -2.92 -2.49 -4.85
CA GLU A 73 -1.56 -2.20 -5.31
C GLU A 73 -0.89 -1.18 -4.38
N CYS A 74 0.43 -1.07 -4.48
CA CYS A 74 1.24 -0.21 -3.59
C CYS A 74 0.78 1.25 -3.58
N SER A 75 0.44 1.80 -4.74
CA SER A 75 0.03 3.20 -4.87
C SER A 75 -1.26 3.53 -4.10
N ARG A 76 -2.03 2.50 -3.69
CA ARG A 76 -3.25 2.71 -2.91
C ARG A 76 -2.94 3.15 -1.48
N LEU A 77 -1.82 2.73 -0.91
CA LEU A 77 -1.39 3.24 0.40
C LEU A 77 -0.78 4.63 0.30
N SER A 78 0.17 4.81 -0.59
CA SER A 78 0.78 6.11 -0.84
C SER A 78 1.54 6.11 -2.16
N ARG A 79 1.60 7.25 -2.83
CA ARG A 79 2.48 7.46 -3.98
C ARG A 79 3.89 7.84 -3.55
N ARG A 80 4.03 8.33 -2.32
CA ARG A 80 5.34 8.68 -1.75
C ARG A 80 5.93 7.43 -1.10
N ILE A 81 7.12 7.05 -1.55
CA ILE A 81 7.82 5.86 -1.06
C ILE A 81 8.06 5.94 0.45
N VAL A 82 8.46 7.11 0.93
CA VAL A 82 8.75 7.29 2.36
C VAL A 82 7.50 6.99 3.20
N ASP A 83 6.35 7.51 2.79
CA ASP A 83 5.09 7.28 3.49
C ASP A 83 4.68 5.81 3.44
N PHE A 84 4.85 5.18 2.28
CA PHE A 84 4.55 3.76 2.07
C PHE A 84 5.41 2.89 2.99
N LEU A 85 6.71 3.14 3.05
CA LEU A 85 7.63 2.38 3.89
C LEU A 85 7.34 2.58 5.38
N GLN A 86 6.94 3.78 5.79
CA GLN A 86 6.54 4.05 7.17
C GLN A 86 5.30 3.24 7.57
N VAL A 87 4.33 3.13 6.67
CA VAL A 87 3.12 2.31 6.92
C VAL A 87 3.50 0.85 7.08
N ILE A 88 4.35 0.31 6.19
CA ILE A 88 4.80 -1.07 6.28
C ILE A 88 5.54 -1.32 7.60
N GLU A 89 6.44 -0.42 7.98
CA GLU A 89 7.19 -0.54 9.22
C GLU A 89 6.27 -0.59 10.43
N GLU A 90 5.29 0.31 10.48
CA GLU A 90 4.31 0.34 11.55
C GLU A 90 3.47 -0.95 11.63
N LEU A 91 3.03 -1.46 10.49
CA LEU A 91 2.29 -2.73 10.43
C LEU A 91 3.18 -3.89 10.89
N ASN A 92 4.43 -3.93 10.45
CA ASN A 92 5.36 -4.98 10.84
C ASN A 92 5.62 -4.98 12.35
N GLU A 93 5.71 -3.82 12.97
CA GLU A 93 5.86 -3.69 14.43
C GLU A 93 4.69 -4.31 15.18
N GLN A 94 3.49 -4.22 14.62
CA GLN A 94 2.29 -4.82 15.17
C GLN A 94 2.10 -6.29 14.76
N LYS A 95 3.05 -6.86 14.03
CA LYS A 95 2.97 -8.22 13.46
C LYS A 95 1.78 -8.38 12.52
N VAL A 96 1.46 -7.33 11.79
CA VAL A 96 0.40 -7.33 10.77
C VAL A 96 1.06 -7.37 9.40
N SER A 97 0.71 -8.40 8.62
CA SER A 97 1.23 -8.54 7.25
C SER A 97 0.44 -7.64 6.30
N LEU A 98 1.12 -7.01 5.36
CA LEU A 98 0.48 -6.30 4.26
C LEU A 98 0.49 -7.20 3.03
N TYR A 99 -0.69 -7.48 2.49
CA TYR A 99 -0.84 -8.23 1.24
C TYR A 99 -1.15 -7.28 0.09
N ILE A 100 -0.34 -7.36 -0.96
CA ILE A 100 -0.48 -6.54 -2.16
C ILE A 100 -0.98 -7.44 -3.28
N HIS A 101 -2.27 -7.30 -3.61
CA HIS A 101 -2.97 -8.23 -4.50
C HIS A 101 -2.36 -8.28 -5.90
N GLN A 102 -2.03 -7.14 -6.47
CA GLN A 102 -1.49 -7.07 -7.84
C GLN A 102 -0.20 -7.86 -8.02
N ASN A 103 0.64 -7.87 -7.00
CA ASN A 103 1.93 -8.57 -7.02
C ASN A 103 1.88 -9.94 -6.34
N GLY A 104 0.82 -10.25 -5.61
CA GLY A 104 0.73 -11.46 -4.80
C GLY A 104 1.77 -11.52 -3.69
N LEU A 105 2.18 -10.38 -3.16
CA LEU A 105 3.24 -10.26 -2.16
C LEU A 105 2.69 -9.97 -0.77
N GLU A 106 3.32 -10.58 0.24
CA GLU A 106 3.06 -10.30 1.65
C GLU A 106 4.34 -9.85 2.34
N THR A 107 4.23 -8.86 3.22
CA THR A 107 5.40 -8.32 3.92
C THR A 107 5.93 -9.22 5.03
N LEU A 108 5.07 -10.06 5.61
CA LEU A 108 5.45 -11.01 6.66
C LEU A 108 5.15 -12.43 6.23
N LEU A 109 5.95 -13.37 6.73
CA LEU A 109 5.69 -14.79 6.60
C LEU A 109 4.69 -15.25 7.67
N GLU A 110 4.21 -16.50 7.58
CA GLU A 110 3.23 -17.05 8.51
C GLU A 110 3.73 -17.02 9.97
N ASP A 111 5.03 -17.16 10.19
CA ASP A 111 5.63 -17.10 11.52
C ASP A 111 5.79 -15.68 12.08
N GLY A 112 5.40 -14.66 11.31
CA GLY A 112 5.51 -13.26 11.70
C GLY A 112 6.84 -12.61 11.36
N SER A 113 7.79 -13.35 10.78
CA SER A 113 9.07 -12.79 10.34
C SER A 113 8.92 -12.03 9.03
N ILE A 114 9.86 -11.12 8.77
CA ILE A 114 9.87 -10.34 7.53
C ILE A 114 10.11 -11.26 6.34
N ASN A 115 9.26 -11.15 5.32
CA ASN A 115 9.42 -11.91 4.08
C ASN A 115 10.58 -11.33 3.27
N PRO A 116 11.69 -12.05 3.10
CA PRO A 116 12.85 -11.51 2.39
C PRO A 116 12.59 -11.23 0.91
N ILE A 117 11.72 -12.03 0.28
CA ILE A 117 11.36 -11.83 -1.13
C ILE A 117 10.56 -10.54 -1.28
N ALA A 118 9.59 -10.30 -0.41
CA ALA A 118 8.81 -9.06 -0.43
C ALA A 118 9.70 -7.85 -0.16
N SER A 119 10.62 -7.94 0.80
CA SER A 119 11.56 -6.86 1.09
C SER A 119 12.43 -6.53 -0.13
N LEU A 120 12.92 -7.55 -0.84
CA LEU A 120 13.71 -7.36 -2.04
C LEU A 120 12.90 -6.69 -3.15
N VAL A 121 11.70 -7.21 -3.44
CA VAL A 121 10.84 -6.68 -4.50
C VAL A 121 10.42 -5.24 -4.20
N LEU A 122 9.99 -4.96 -2.97
CA LEU A 122 9.60 -3.60 -2.57
C LEU A 122 10.78 -2.64 -2.61
N GLY A 123 11.97 -3.10 -2.25
CA GLY A 123 13.19 -2.32 -2.38
C GLY A 123 13.51 -1.97 -3.82
N ILE A 124 13.33 -2.92 -4.75
CA ILE A 124 13.52 -2.68 -6.18
C ILE A 124 12.49 -1.68 -6.71
N ILE A 125 11.23 -1.84 -6.35
CA ILE A 125 10.16 -0.92 -6.75
C ILE A 125 10.47 0.49 -6.24
N ALA A 126 10.90 0.62 -5.00
CA ALA A 126 11.27 1.90 -4.39
C ALA A 126 12.43 2.56 -5.15
N GLN A 127 13.47 1.80 -5.48
CA GLN A 127 14.61 2.29 -6.26
C GLN A 127 14.19 2.72 -7.65
N PHE A 128 13.37 1.93 -8.32
CA PHE A 128 12.89 2.24 -9.66
C PHE A 128 12.12 3.56 -9.68
N ASN A 129 11.20 3.76 -8.75
CA ASN A 129 10.44 5.01 -8.64
C ASN A 129 11.34 6.20 -8.35
N SER A 130 12.35 6.03 -7.51
CA SER A 130 13.34 7.06 -7.22
C SER A 130 14.15 7.42 -8.45
N MET A 131 14.59 6.42 -9.22
CA MET A 131 15.30 6.61 -10.48
C MET A 131 14.44 7.34 -11.51
N GLU A 132 13.18 6.99 -11.63
CA GLU A 132 12.24 7.65 -12.54
C GLU A 132 12.16 9.15 -12.27
N ARG A 133 12.00 9.52 -11.01
CA ARG A 133 11.97 10.92 -10.60
C ARG A 133 13.29 11.62 -10.92
N SER A 134 14.39 10.96 -10.65
CA SER A 134 15.73 11.47 -10.94
C SER A 134 15.92 11.69 -12.44
N LEU A 135 15.50 10.74 -13.27
CA LEU A 135 15.58 10.85 -14.73
C LEU A 135 14.72 11.99 -15.26
N ILE A 136 13.51 12.15 -14.74
CA ILE A 136 12.63 13.25 -15.13
C ILE A 136 13.30 14.60 -14.82
N ARG A 137 13.84 14.77 -13.64
CA ARG A 137 14.55 15.98 -13.26
C ARG A 137 15.76 16.23 -14.15
N SER A 138 16.53 15.20 -14.45
CA SER A 138 17.70 15.26 -15.30
C SER A 138 17.33 15.69 -16.73
N ARG A 139 16.27 15.13 -17.28
CA ARG A 139 15.75 15.50 -18.60
C ARG A 139 15.29 16.94 -18.66
N MET A 140 14.57 17.40 -17.66
CA MET A 140 14.14 18.80 -17.57
C MET A 140 15.34 19.73 -17.49
N LYS A 141 16.33 19.41 -16.69
CA LYS A 141 17.54 20.21 -16.54
C LYS A 141 18.36 20.24 -17.83
N SER A 142 18.51 19.11 -18.50
CA SER A 142 19.22 19.02 -19.78
C SER A 142 18.51 19.80 -20.88
N GLY A 143 17.18 19.70 -20.95
CA GLY A 143 16.38 20.47 -21.90
C GLY A 143 16.52 21.97 -21.68
N TYR A 144 16.48 22.40 -20.45
CA TYR A 144 16.65 23.81 -20.09
C TYR A 144 18.04 24.32 -20.51
N ASN A 145 19.09 23.55 -20.23
CA ASN A 145 20.46 23.90 -20.59
C ASN A 145 20.65 23.91 -22.10
N HIS A 146 19.95 23.07 -22.82
CA HIS A 146 20.07 22.97 -24.28
C HIS A 146 19.56 24.22 -25.00
N PHE A 147 18.63 24.94 -24.43
CA PHE A 147 18.06 26.16 -25.01
C PHE A 147 18.84 27.43 -24.66
N ARG A 148 19.94 27.31 -23.98
CA ARG A 148 20.84 28.41 -23.74
C ARG A 148 21.74 28.63 -24.97
#